data_2ae80337f22bd9dc7b27c71d1cd6ba41
#
_entry.id   2ae80337f22bd9dc7b27c71d1cd6ba41
#
_cell.length_a   1.000
_cell.length_b   1.000
_cell.length_c   1.000
_cell.angle_alpha   90.00
_cell.angle_beta   90.00
_cell.angle_gamma   90.00
#
_symmetry.space_group_name_H-M   'P 1'
#
loop_
_entity.id
_entity.type
_entity.pdbx_description
1 polymer ?
#
loop_
_entity_poly.entity_id
_entity_poly.type
_entity_poly.pdbx_seq_one_letter_code
_entity_poly.pdbx_strand_id
1 'polypeptide(L)'
;MFPLEDPDSTKEVKDTLLDKQFFLLERLLADDCPDVRVVAVEGSCRILHLFWEIIPSASITKTITKIFDDMSHDICIEVRLSTLNGIIYLLGNPQSHEILKVLLPRLGHLMLDNAVSTRAAVADLLLLIRDIRNFQFHKVYCTL
;
A
#
# COMPACT_ATOMS: atom_id res chain seq x y z
N MET A 1 -0.88 -18.59 5.98
CA MET A 1 -1.49 -18.78 4.67
C MET A 1 -0.69 -18.17 3.53
N PHE A 2 -0.13 -17.00 3.67
CA PHE A 2 0.72 -16.37 2.66
C PHE A 2 2.14 -16.14 3.21
N PRO A 3 3.22 -16.43 2.43
CA PRO A 3 3.18 -17.11 1.14
C PRO A 3 2.94 -18.62 1.31
N LEU A 4 2.31 -19.23 0.29
CA LEU A 4 2.20 -20.69 0.23
C LEU A 4 3.54 -21.25 -0.23
N GLU A 5 4.31 -21.79 0.69
CA GLU A 5 5.59 -22.42 0.37
C GLU A 5 5.50 -23.93 0.59
N ASP A 6 5.77 -24.68 -0.47
CA ASP A 6 6.09 -26.07 -0.42
C ASP A 6 7.62 -26.19 -0.57
N PRO A 7 8.35 -26.77 0.39
CA PRO A 7 9.81 -26.85 0.32
C PRO A 7 10.33 -27.59 -0.93
N ASP A 8 9.52 -28.47 -1.51
CA ASP A 8 9.85 -29.24 -2.70
C ASP A 8 9.46 -28.55 -4.01
N SER A 9 8.85 -27.35 -3.95
CA SER A 9 8.42 -26.62 -5.13
C SER A 9 9.59 -25.99 -5.88
N THR A 10 9.54 -26.05 -7.22
CA THR A 10 10.45 -25.30 -8.07
C THR A 10 10.15 -23.82 -8.01
N LYS A 11 11.12 -22.96 -8.38
CA LYS A 11 10.94 -21.50 -8.46
C LYS A 11 9.74 -21.14 -9.34
N GLU A 12 9.56 -21.82 -10.48
CA GLU A 12 8.45 -21.59 -11.40
C GLU A 12 7.09 -21.86 -10.76
N VAL A 13 6.97 -22.93 -9.97
CA VAL A 13 5.74 -23.25 -9.25
C VAL A 13 5.45 -22.20 -8.17
N LYS A 14 6.48 -21.76 -7.45
CA LYS A 14 6.36 -20.69 -6.42
C LYS A 14 5.92 -19.37 -7.05
N ASP A 15 6.51 -18.96 -8.17
CA ASP A 15 6.14 -17.75 -8.89
C ASP A 15 4.70 -17.82 -9.39
N THR A 16 4.24 -18.97 -9.90
CA THR A 16 2.86 -19.17 -10.33
C THR A 16 1.88 -19.06 -9.17
N LEU A 17 2.21 -19.60 -8.00
CA LEU A 17 1.38 -19.50 -6.81
C LEU A 17 1.29 -18.05 -6.32
N LEU A 18 2.38 -17.32 -6.32
CA LEU A 18 2.42 -15.91 -5.95
C LEU A 18 1.55 -15.07 -6.90
N ASP A 19 1.66 -15.30 -8.21
CA ASP A 19 0.85 -14.61 -9.22
C ASP A 19 -0.65 -14.83 -8.97
N LYS A 20 -1.07 -16.06 -8.67
CA LYS A 20 -2.46 -16.38 -8.33
C LYS A 20 -2.93 -15.66 -7.07
N GLN A 21 -2.09 -15.60 -6.04
CA GLN A 21 -2.41 -14.92 -4.79
C GLN A 21 -2.57 -13.41 -5.00
N PHE A 22 -1.67 -12.79 -5.77
CA PHE A 22 -1.77 -11.36 -6.11
C PHE A 22 -2.96 -11.06 -7.00
N PHE A 23 -3.31 -11.95 -7.92
CA PHE A 23 -4.53 -11.82 -8.70
C PHE A 23 -5.78 -11.80 -7.82
N LEU A 24 -5.85 -12.67 -6.81
CA LEU A 24 -6.95 -12.69 -5.85
C LEU A 24 -6.98 -11.41 -5.00
N LEU A 25 -5.83 -10.93 -4.56
CA LEU A 25 -5.74 -9.66 -3.82
C LEU A 25 -6.25 -8.48 -4.65
N GLU A 26 -5.90 -8.42 -5.93
CA GLU A 26 -6.42 -7.40 -6.84
C GLU A 26 -7.94 -7.43 -6.95
N ARG A 27 -8.51 -8.60 -7.03
CA ARG A 27 -9.97 -8.75 -7.08
C ARG A 27 -10.63 -8.29 -5.78
N LEU A 28 -10.03 -8.60 -4.63
CA LEU A 28 -10.53 -8.15 -3.33
C LEU A 28 -10.43 -6.63 -3.17
N LEU A 29 -9.39 -6.00 -3.69
CA LEU A 29 -9.25 -4.54 -3.72
C LEU A 29 -10.34 -3.87 -4.58
N ALA A 30 -10.92 -4.58 -5.51
CA ALA A 30 -11.99 -4.09 -6.37
C ALA A 30 -13.38 -4.64 -5.98
N ASP A 31 -13.50 -5.28 -4.82
CA ASP A 31 -14.76 -5.83 -4.33
C ASP A 31 -15.82 -4.75 -4.12
N ASP A 32 -17.08 -5.08 -4.34
CA ASP A 32 -18.19 -4.15 -4.17
C ASP A 32 -18.41 -3.75 -2.71
N CYS A 33 -18.06 -4.63 -1.77
CA CYS A 33 -18.19 -4.38 -0.34
C CYS A 33 -17.02 -3.56 0.22
N PRO A 34 -17.28 -2.39 0.82
CA PRO A 34 -16.22 -1.56 1.40
C PRO A 34 -15.42 -2.29 2.49
N ASP A 35 -16.06 -3.10 3.31
CA ASP A 35 -15.38 -3.85 4.37
C ASP A 35 -14.36 -4.84 3.81
N VAL A 36 -14.68 -5.46 2.68
CA VAL A 36 -13.75 -6.35 1.97
C VAL A 36 -12.57 -5.55 1.43
N ARG A 37 -12.82 -4.37 0.85
CA ARG A 37 -11.73 -3.51 0.37
C ARG A 37 -10.81 -3.05 1.49
N VAL A 38 -11.35 -2.71 2.66
CA VAL A 38 -10.55 -2.35 3.86
C VAL A 38 -9.60 -3.49 4.23
N VAL A 39 -10.13 -4.70 4.36
CA VAL A 39 -9.33 -5.89 4.71
C VAL A 39 -8.29 -6.17 3.64
N ALA A 40 -8.65 -6.00 2.37
CA ALA A 40 -7.73 -6.20 1.24
C ALA A 40 -6.57 -5.20 1.26
N VAL A 41 -6.84 -3.93 1.55
CA VAL A 41 -5.79 -2.90 1.68
C VAL A 41 -4.85 -3.23 2.83
N GLU A 42 -5.40 -3.48 4.00
CA GLU A 42 -4.61 -3.81 5.20
C GLU A 42 -3.78 -5.08 4.99
N GLY A 43 -4.40 -6.12 4.44
CA GLY A 43 -3.73 -7.38 4.14
C GLY A 43 -2.62 -7.23 3.11
N SER A 44 -2.86 -6.47 2.04
CA SER A 44 -1.87 -6.20 0.99
C SER A 44 -0.65 -5.46 1.56
N CYS A 45 -0.87 -4.43 2.36
CA CYS A 45 0.23 -3.69 2.98
C CYS A 45 1.04 -4.54 3.96
N ARG A 46 0.37 -5.41 4.72
CA ARG A 46 1.02 -6.36 5.63
C ARG A 46 1.88 -7.38 4.88
N ILE A 47 1.35 -7.95 3.81
CA ILE A 47 2.06 -8.92 2.96
C ILE A 47 3.30 -8.26 2.34
N LEU A 48 3.14 -7.06 1.79
CA LEU A 48 4.25 -6.31 1.20
C LEU A 48 5.32 -5.98 2.23
N HIS A 49 4.92 -5.61 3.46
CA HIS A 49 5.87 -5.30 4.53
C HIS A 49 6.68 -6.53 4.95
N LEU A 50 6.02 -7.67 5.11
CA LEU A 50 6.65 -8.88 5.66
C LEU A 50 7.42 -9.69 4.62
N PHE A 51 6.99 -9.69 3.37
CA PHE A 51 7.48 -10.61 2.33
C PHE A 51 8.06 -9.90 1.10
N TRP A 52 8.50 -8.67 1.26
CA TRP A 52 9.00 -7.84 0.16
C TRP A 52 10.04 -8.53 -0.71
N GLU A 53 10.98 -9.24 -0.09
CA GLU A 53 12.12 -9.86 -0.78
C GLU A 53 11.72 -11.02 -1.70
N ILE A 54 10.63 -11.71 -1.40
CA ILE A 54 10.21 -12.89 -2.16
C ILE A 54 9.14 -12.57 -3.22
N ILE A 55 8.54 -11.38 -3.15
CA ILE A 55 7.51 -10.97 -4.10
C ILE A 55 8.16 -10.37 -5.35
N PRO A 56 7.73 -10.78 -6.56
CA PRO A 56 8.23 -10.18 -7.79
C PRO A 56 8.00 -8.66 -7.82
N SER A 57 9.00 -7.90 -8.27
CA SER A 57 8.92 -6.43 -8.28
C SER A 57 7.75 -5.89 -9.11
N ALA A 58 7.37 -6.59 -10.18
CA ALA A 58 6.22 -6.22 -10.98
C ALA A 58 4.91 -6.31 -10.17
N SER A 59 4.74 -7.34 -9.35
CA SER A 59 3.58 -7.51 -8.47
C SER A 59 3.55 -6.45 -7.38
N ILE A 60 4.70 -6.14 -6.79
CA ILE A 60 4.84 -5.07 -5.80
C ILE A 60 4.39 -3.73 -6.40
N THR A 61 4.94 -3.35 -7.54
CA THR A 61 4.64 -2.09 -8.21
C THR A 61 3.16 -1.98 -8.56
N LYS A 62 2.59 -3.04 -9.12
CA LYS A 62 1.18 -3.08 -9.52
C LYS A 62 0.25 -2.91 -8.32
N THR A 63 0.51 -3.63 -7.24
CA THR A 63 -0.32 -3.59 -6.02
C THR A 63 -0.22 -2.22 -5.34
N ILE A 64 0.98 -1.69 -5.18
CA ILE A 64 1.19 -0.38 -4.56
C ILE A 64 0.55 0.73 -5.40
N THR A 65 0.74 0.70 -6.71
CA THR A 65 0.13 1.70 -7.60
C THR A 65 -1.39 1.69 -7.49
N LYS A 66 -2.00 0.51 -7.42
CA LYS A 66 -3.44 0.38 -7.23
C LYS A 66 -3.91 0.95 -5.89
N ILE A 67 -3.17 0.71 -4.82
CA ILE A 67 -3.47 1.29 -3.50
C ILE A 67 -3.41 2.81 -3.55
N PHE A 68 -2.37 3.38 -4.15
CA PHE A 68 -2.20 4.84 -4.25
C PHE A 68 -3.21 5.51 -5.18
N ASP A 69 -3.52 4.91 -6.32
CA ASP A 69 -4.35 5.55 -7.34
C ASP A 69 -5.85 5.28 -7.13
N ASP A 70 -6.23 4.05 -6.76
CA ASP A 70 -7.64 3.67 -6.64
C ASP A 70 -8.14 3.77 -5.20
N MET A 71 -7.45 3.17 -4.25
CA MET A 71 -7.93 3.09 -2.87
C MET A 71 -7.89 4.44 -2.17
N SER A 72 -6.95 5.31 -2.50
CA SER A 72 -6.89 6.66 -1.95
C SER A 72 -8.03 7.57 -2.43
N HIS A 73 -8.71 7.19 -3.51
CA HIS A 73 -9.87 7.89 -4.07
C HIS A 73 -11.18 7.16 -3.80
N ASP A 74 -11.18 6.12 -2.98
CA ASP A 74 -12.37 5.35 -2.68
C ASP A 74 -13.48 6.24 -2.08
N ILE A 75 -14.73 5.96 -2.44
CA ILE A 75 -15.89 6.69 -1.90
C ILE A 75 -16.09 6.46 -0.41
N CYS A 76 -15.60 5.33 0.10
CA CYS A 76 -15.72 4.97 1.51
C CYS A 76 -14.57 5.56 2.32
N ILE A 77 -14.91 6.26 3.40
CA ILE A 77 -13.94 6.90 4.30
C ILE A 77 -13.01 5.86 4.91
N GLU A 78 -13.55 4.73 5.34
CA GLU A 78 -12.80 3.65 5.98
C GLU A 78 -11.74 3.06 5.04
N VAL A 79 -12.03 2.97 3.74
CA VAL A 79 -11.07 2.50 2.74
C VAL A 79 -9.94 3.52 2.57
N ARG A 80 -10.25 4.81 2.47
CA ARG A 80 -9.23 5.86 2.38
C ARG A 80 -8.35 5.91 3.62
N LEU A 81 -8.95 5.79 4.80
CA LEU A 81 -8.22 5.75 6.07
C LEU A 81 -7.32 4.53 6.17
N SER A 82 -7.83 3.36 5.82
CA SER A 82 -7.04 2.12 5.78
C SER A 82 -5.87 2.20 4.80
N THR A 83 -6.04 2.89 3.69
CA THR A 83 -4.98 3.16 2.72
C THR A 83 -3.84 3.94 3.37
N LEU A 84 -4.14 5.03 4.06
CA LEU A 84 -3.14 5.84 4.77
C LEU A 84 -2.45 5.03 5.87
N ASN A 85 -3.20 4.32 6.68
CA ASN A 85 -2.66 3.49 7.76
C ASN A 85 -1.80 2.35 7.21
N GLY A 86 -2.20 1.75 6.10
CA GLY A 86 -1.43 0.72 5.42
C GLY A 86 -0.10 1.23 4.87
N ILE A 87 -0.10 2.43 4.30
CA ILE A 87 1.12 3.08 3.80
C ILE A 87 2.05 3.44 4.96
N ILE A 88 1.53 3.95 6.06
CA ILE A 88 2.30 4.22 7.28
C ILE A 88 2.97 2.93 7.77
N TYR A 89 2.23 1.84 7.81
CA TYR A 89 2.77 0.54 8.19
C TYR A 89 3.86 0.06 7.23
N LEU A 90 3.63 0.21 5.93
CA LEU A 90 4.57 -0.19 4.89
C LEU A 90 5.89 0.59 4.94
N LEU A 91 5.84 1.87 5.33
CA LEU A 91 7.03 2.70 5.53
C LEU A 91 7.98 2.15 6.60
N GLY A 92 7.49 1.29 7.49
CA GLY A 92 8.32 0.58 8.45
C GLY A 92 9.32 -0.39 7.81
N ASN A 93 9.10 -0.79 6.55
CA ASN A 93 10.08 -1.56 5.79
C ASN A 93 10.92 -0.63 4.89
N PRO A 94 12.22 -0.44 5.16
CA PRO A 94 13.07 0.45 4.37
C PRO A 94 13.14 0.12 2.89
N GLN A 95 12.92 -1.14 2.50
CA GLN A 95 12.92 -1.57 1.11
C GLN A 95 11.79 -0.92 0.30
N SER A 96 10.71 -0.49 0.95
CA SER A 96 9.59 0.17 0.31
C SER A 96 9.87 1.65 0.00
N HIS A 97 10.88 2.26 0.59
CA HIS A 97 11.07 3.71 0.57
C HIS A 97 11.28 4.27 -0.83
N GLU A 98 12.00 3.60 -1.70
CA GLU A 98 12.29 4.09 -3.05
C GLU A 98 11.01 4.23 -3.90
N ILE A 99 10.12 3.25 -3.85
CA ILE A 99 8.87 3.31 -4.59
C ILE A 99 7.87 4.26 -3.93
N LEU A 100 7.77 4.25 -2.61
CA LEU A 100 6.85 5.12 -1.88
C LEU A 100 7.21 6.59 -2.04
N LYS A 101 8.49 6.92 -2.06
CA LYS A 101 8.99 8.27 -2.28
C LYS A 101 8.46 8.89 -3.59
N VAL A 102 8.36 8.10 -4.64
CA VAL A 102 7.82 8.54 -5.94
C VAL A 102 6.31 8.70 -5.90
N LEU A 103 5.60 7.85 -5.15
CA LEU A 103 4.14 7.78 -5.16
C LEU A 103 3.48 8.68 -4.11
N LEU A 104 4.16 9.02 -3.03
CA LEU A 104 3.57 9.82 -1.93
C LEU A 104 2.92 11.13 -2.37
N PRO A 105 3.46 11.90 -3.34
CA PRO A 105 2.78 13.11 -3.80
C PRO A 105 1.37 12.88 -4.36
N ARG A 106 1.05 11.67 -4.80
CA ARG A 106 -0.28 11.33 -5.31
C ARG A 106 -1.37 11.31 -4.23
N LEU A 107 -0.99 11.34 -2.95
CA LEU A 107 -1.92 11.36 -1.82
C LEU A 107 -2.33 12.77 -1.39
N GLY A 108 -1.83 13.81 -2.08
CA GLY A 108 -2.04 15.20 -1.70
C GLY A 108 -3.52 15.60 -1.54
N HIS A 109 -4.40 15.06 -2.37
CA HIS A 109 -5.85 15.30 -2.29
C HIS A 109 -6.45 14.92 -0.93
N LEU A 110 -5.87 13.97 -0.21
CA LEU A 110 -6.37 13.53 1.09
C LEU A 110 -6.17 14.57 2.20
N MET A 111 -5.33 15.57 2.00
CA MET A 111 -5.20 16.69 2.94
C MET A 111 -6.44 17.57 2.99
N LEU A 112 -7.25 17.53 1.93
CA LEU A 112 -8.51 18.26 1.82
C LEU A 112 -9.72 17.33 1.95
N ASP A 113 -9.51 16.11 2.44
CA ASP A 113 -10.60 15.13 2.62
C ASP A 113 -11.68 15.67 3.56
N ASN A 114 -12.91 15.31 3.31
CA ASN A 114 -14.05 15.70 4.14
C ASN A 114 -13.98 15.11 5.56
N ALA A 115 -13.38 13.92 5.70
CA ALA A 115 -13.26 13.23 6.97
C ALA A 115 -12.07 13.74 7.79
N VAL A 116 -12.32 14.13 9.03
CA VAL A 116 -11.26 14.56 9.97
C VAL A 116 -10.26 13.45 10.21
N SER A 117 -10.73 12.22 10.35
CA SER A 117 -9.85 11.04 10.55
C SER A 117 -8.85 10.85 9.42
N THR A 118 -9.29 11.06 8.18
CA THR A 118 -8.41 10.98 7.00
C THR A 118 -7.37 12.10 7.02
N ARG A 119 -7.77 13.33 7.28
CA ARG A 119 -6.81 14.46 7.39
C ARG A 119 -5.80 14.25 8.52
N ALA A 120 -6.26 13.73 9.66
CA ALA A 120 -5.37 13.41 10.79
C ALA A 120 -4.35 12.32 10.42
N ALA A 121 -4.78 11.29 9.70
CA ALA A 121 -3.89 10.24 9.21
C ALA A 121 -2.84 10.77 8.21
N VAL A 122 -3.22 11.73 7.36
CA VAL A 122 -2.26 12.41 6.47
C VAL A 122 -1.21 13.16 7.30
N ALA A 123 -1.64 13.87 8.35
CA ALA A 123 -0.71 14.56 9.24
C ALA A 123 0.28 13.59 9.91
N ASP A 124 -0.21 12.45 10.38
CA ASP A 124 0.63 11.39 10.96
C ASP A 124 1.64 10.85 9.94
N LEU A 125 1.19 10.63 8.71
CA LEU A 125 2.06 10.20 7.61
C LEU A 125 3.17 11.23 7.35
N LEU A 126 2.83 12.50 7.25
CA LEU A 126 3.80 13.57 7.00
C LEU A 126 4.82 13.71 8.13
N LEU A 127 4.39 13.55 9.38
CA LEU A 127 5.29 13.57 10.53
C LEU A 127 6.27 12.38 10.48
N LEU A 128 5.78 11.20 10.10
CA LEU A 128 6.63 10.03 9.95
C LEU A 128 7.65 10.21 8.83
N ILE A 129 7.23 10.73 7.68
CA ILE A 129 8.11 10.96 6.52
C ILE A 129 9.23 11.96 6.86
N ARG A 130 8.91 12.98 7.65
CA ARG A 130 9.90 13.97 8.11
C ARG A 130 11.09 13.30 8.79
N ASP A 131 10.83 12.25 9.56
CA ASP A 131 11.85 11.57 10.35
C ASP A 131 12.60 10.48 9.56
N ILE A 132 12.16 10.17 8.34
CA ILE A 132 12.82 9.20 7.47
C ILE A 132 13.90 9.87 6.64
N ARG A 133 15.12 9.33 6.73
CA ARG A 133 16.27 9.80 5.94
C ARG A 133 16.02 9.61 4.45
N ASN A 134 16.40 10.60 3.64
CA ASN A 134 16.27 10.62 2.18
C ASN A 134 14.85 10.89 1.62
N PHE A 135 13.85 11.11 2.47
CA PHE A 135 12.58 11.64 1.99
C PHE A 135 12.68 13.16 1.86
N GLN A 136 12.36 13.66 0.67
CA GLN A 136 12.31 15.11 0.42
C GLN A 136 10.92 15.61 0.80
N PHE A 137 10.77 15.90 2.08
CA PHE A 137 9.51 16.34 2.68
C PHE A 137 8.86 17.51 1.94
N HIS A 138 9.65 18.48 1.50
CA HIS A 138 9.14 19.63 0.76
C HIS A 138 8.48 19.27 -0.57
N LYS A 139 8.88 18.17 -1.23
CA LYS A 139 8.24 17.72 -2.48
C LYS A 139 6.82 17.21 -2.27
N VAL A 140 6.54 16.63 -1.12
CA VAL A 140 5.18 16.19 -0.77
C VAL A 140 4.28 17.40 -0.57
N TYR A 141 4.80 18.45 0.05
CA TYR A 141 4.06 19.69 0.26
C TYR A 141 3.89 20.54 -1.01
N CYS A 142 4.91 20.63 -1.84
CA CYS A 142 4.86 21.46 -3.04
C CYS A 142 3.93 20.95 -4.13
N THR A 143 3.49 19.68 -4.06
CA THR A 143 2.53 19.08 -4.99
C THR A 143 1.07 19.35 -4.56
N LEU A 144 0.89 19.99 -3.44
CA LEU A 144 -0.40 20.36 -2.87
C LEU A 144 -0.76 21.80 -3.20
#